data_a01c0f864f74dbc556c44a8c81e61c36
#
_entry.id   a01c0f864f74dbc556c44a8c81e61c36
#
_cell.length_a   1.000
_cell.length_b   1.000
_cell.length_c   1.000
_cell.angle_alpha   90.00
_cell.angle_beta   90.00
_cell.angle_gamma   90.00
#
_symmetry.space_group_name_H-M   'P 1'
#
loop_
_entity.id
_entity.type
_entity.pdbx_description
1 polymer ?
#
loop_
_entity_poly.entity_id
_entity_poly.type
_entity_poly.pdbx_seq_one_letter_code
_entity_poly.pdbx_strand_id
1 'polypeptide(L)'
;MTASPFRPARIACAVLLLGSTSAAAAEFQPDTLSTMTIPAAMQRVYVADPALPHMVDGRVYVLDAADMSLKGMMESGFAGMLLAAPEKHLVYIATTFYERLTRGKRTDVIQVFDDKTLKVVDEIPVSTHRAQALPYRSLFQRSSDGNLLLIQNATPATSVSVVDISSKQELEIPAPGCYGLYPALAAPSRFSTLCGDGTVGTYTIAADLKSAARKASAKLFDASTDPLFTHAERDQDGYVFLSFKGKLVRMALDGETANVIEKLDVVPADAAGWAPGGYQPFAVDAKSGIAYILMHSGDTDGAHKNPSNEIWAYDFRGKRLLARSPIANLTSLTLSAADPNMLFGINPVDLKIERLSVDPSSHQVSPSGEIKLGETAALIEAPR
;
A
#
# COMPACT_ATOMS: atom_id res chain seq x y z
N MET A 1 101.82 47.74 35.19
CA MET A 1 101.68 47.21 33.79
C MET A 1 101.72 45.70 33.88
N THR A 2 100.61 45.11 34.14
CA THR A 2 100.54 43.63 34.26
C THR A 2 99.35 43.13 33.53
N ALA A 3 99.53 42.44 32.50
CA ALA A 3 98.56 41.81 31.68
C ALA A 3 98.01 40.52 32.37
N SER A 4 96.72 40.41 32.46
CA SER A 4 96.00 39.25 32.99
C SER A 4 95.61 38.33 31.82
N PRO A 5 95.78 36.98 31.87
CA PRO A 5 95.43 36.15 30.79
C PRO A 5 93.94 35.64 30.84
N PHE A 6 93.32 35.76 29.71
CA PHE A 6 91.95 35.17 29.47
C PHE A 6 91.99 33.67 29.49
N ARG A 7 91.07 33.01 30.23
CA ARG A 7 90.78 31.60 30.15
C ARG A 7 89.59 31.37 29.25
N PRO A 8 89.63 30.41 28.29
CA PRO A 8 88.49 30.06 27.48
C PRO A 8 87.54 29.15 28.25
N ALA A 9 86.29 29.53 28.30
CA ALA A 9 85.14 28.70 28.82
C ALA A 9 84.78 27.61 27.76
N ARG A 10 84.81 26.37 28.20
CA ARG A 10 84.34 25.25 27.38
C ARG A 10 82.82 25.20 27.49
N ILE A 11 82.11 25.47 26.38
CA ILE A 11 80.70 25.29 26.25
C ILE A 11 80.49 23.80 25.90
N ALA A 12 79.90 23.05 26.82
CA ALA A 12 79.41 21.70 26.57
C ALA A 12 78.02 21.76 25.89
N CYS A 13 77.96 21.44 24.59
CA CYS A 13 76.68 21.25 23.89
C CYS A 13 76.09 19.92 24.34
N ALA A 14 75.02 19.99 25.13
CA ALA A 14 74.16 18.82 25.40
C ALA A 14 73.22 18.63 24.19
N VAL A 15 73.42 17.59 23.44
CA VAL A 15 72.50 17.14 22.35
C VAL A 15 71.31 16.42 22.99
N LEU A 16 70.19 17.10 23.05
CA LEU A 16 68.90 16.50 23.38
C LEU A 16 68.44 15.64 22.19
N LEU A 17 68.54 14.34 22.29
CA LEU A 17 67.88 13.38 21.41
C LEU A 17 66.36 13.39 21.71
N LEU A 18 65.61 14.17 20.94
CA LEU A 18 64.16 14.04 20.88
C LEU A 18 63.81 12.72 20.20
N GLY A 19 63.49 11.70 20.99
CA GLY A 19 62.89 10.48 20.52
C GLY A 19 61.50 10.76 19.95
N SER A 20 61.34 10.78 18.64
CA SER A 20 60.05 10.82 17.96
C SER A 20 59.37 9.48 18.25
N THR A 21 58.46 9.49 19.23
CA THR A 21 57.45 8.41 19.35
C THR A 21 56.50 8.56 18.17
N SER A 22 56.67 7.75 17.15
CA SER A 22 55.64 7.55 16.12
C SER A 22 54.39 7.00 16.82
N ALA A 23 53.42 7.87 17.10
CA ALA A 23 52.08 7.42 17.41
C ALA A 23 51.61 6.66 16.17
N ALA A 24 51.60 5.34 16.21
CA ALA A 24 50.92 4.53 15.21
C ALA A 24 49.45 5.01 15.23
N ALA A 25 49.03 5.71 14.17
CA ALA A 25 47.61 6.01 13.97
C ALA A 25 46.90 4.65 14.02
N ALA A 26 45.94 4.52 14.96
CA ALA A 26 45.12 3.33 15.00
C ALA A 26 44.44 3.20 13.63
N GLU A 27 44.72 2.08 12.95
CA GLU A 27 44.14 1.81 11.66
C GLU A 27 42.61 1.84 11.83
N PHE A 28 41.95 2.71 11.07
CA PHE A 28 40.51 2.83 11.11
C PHE A 28 39.90 1.49 10.67
N GLN A 29 39.28 0.77 11.62
CA GLN A 29 38.53 -0.45 11.31
C GLN A 29 37.13 -0.03 10.85
N PRO A 30 36.74 -0.34 9.60
CA PRO A 30 35.39 -0.07 9.16
C PRO A 30 34.38 -0.77 10.07
N ASP A 31 33.27 -0.09 10.39
CA ASP A 31 32.18 -0.70 11.13
C ASP A 31 31.67 -1.95 10.40
N THR A 32 31.43 -3.02 11.15
CA THR A 32 30.78 -4.20 10.59
C THR A 32 29.31 -3.87 10.39
N LEU A 33 28.88 -3.74 9.13
CA LEU A 33 27.49 -3.55 8.80
C LEU A 33 26.70 -4.81 9.20
N SER A 34 25.82 -4.69 10.17
CA SER A 34 24.84 -5.72 10.50
C SER A 34 23.47 -5.33 9.99
N THR A 35 22.74 -6.27 9.39
CA THR A 35 21.33 -6.07 9.05
C THR A 35 20.48 -6.57 10.19
N MET A 36 19.73 -5.68 10.82
CA MET A 36 18.68 -6.10 11.75
C MET A 36 17.56 -6.75 10.95
N THR A 37 17.06 -7.88 11.44
CA THR A 37 15.93 -8.58 10.82
C THR A 37 14.66 -8.34 11.61
N ILE A 38 13.56 -8.07 10.91
CA ILE A 38 12.24 -8.02 11.51
C ILE A 38 11.81 -9.45 11.87
N PRO A 39 11.40 -9.73 13.11
CA PRO A 39 10.98 -11.07 13.51
C PRO A 39 9.83 -11.60 12.64
N ALA A 40 9.90 -12.87 12.24
CA ALA A 40 8.88 -13.49 11.38
C ALA A 40 7.48 -13.49 12.03
N ALA A 41 7.42 -13.64 13.34
CA ALA A 41 6.16 -13.65 14.09
C ALA A 41 5.54 -12.26 14.30
N MET A 42 6.27 -11.17 14.00
CA MET A 42 5.76 -9.81 14.13
C MET A 42 4.66 -9.55 13.08
N GLN A 43 3.52 -9.10 13.53
CA GLN A 43 2.44 -8.64 12.64
C GLN A 43 2.80 -7.27 12.09
N ARG A 44 2.85 -7.15 10.76
CA ARG A 44 3.27 -5.93 10.07
C ARG A 44 2.08 -5.10 9.62
N VAL A 45 2.24 -3.79 9.71
CA VAL A 45 1.38 -2.83 9.01
C VAL A 45 2.25 -2.09 8.01
N TYR A 46 1.87 -2.16 6.75
CA TYR A 46 2.53 -1.45 5.66
C TYR A 46 1.75 -0.20 5.33
N VAL A 47 2.43 0.93 5.25
CA VAL A 47 1.84 2.23 4.90
C VAL A 47 2.57 2.80 3.69
N ALA A 48 1.88 2.89 2.56
CA ALA A 48 2.44 3.49 1.36
C ALA A 48 2.15 5.00 1.35
N ASP A 49 3.23 5.77 1.26
CA ASP A 49 3.25 7.21 1.17
C ASP A 49 3.87 7.62 -0.16
N PRO A 50 3.09 8.13 -1.12
CA PRO A 50 3.62 8.61 -2.39
C PRO A 50 4.45 9.90 -2.26
N ALA A 51 4.52 10.52 -1.08
CA ALA A 51 5.24 11.77 -0.82
C ALA A 51 4.93 12.82 -1.90
N LEU A 52 3.65 13.16 -2.12
CA LEU A 52 3.19 13.99 -3.25
C LEU A 52 3.99 15.29 -3.47
N PRO A 53 4.46 16.02 -2.43
CA PRO A 53 5.34 17.16 -2.63
C PRO A 53 6.71 16.80 -3.21
N HIS A 54 7.15 15.54 -3.03
CA HIS A 54 8.45 15.00 -3.41
C HIS A 54 8.32 13.60 -4.02
N MET A 55 7.51 13.43 -5.04
CA MET A 55 7.05 12.13 -5.58
C MET A 55 8.17 11.12 -5.93
N VAL A 56 9.42 11.54 -6.03
CA VAL A 56 10.58 10.65 -6.23
C VAL A 56 11.01 9.94 -4.94
N ASP A 57 10.56 10.44 -3.80
CA ASP A 57 10.89 9.93 -2.46
C ASP A 57 9.75 9.07 -1.87
N GLY A 58 8.89 8.52 -2.71
CA GLY A 58 7.83 7.62 -2.26
C GLY A 58 8.37 6.51 -1.37
N ARG A 59 7.63 6.16 -0.31
CA ARG A 59 8.07 5.23 0.75
C ARG A 59 6.97 4.28 1.15
N VAL A 60 7.37 3.11 1.60
CA VAL A 60 6.51 2.19 2.34
C VAL A 60 7.10 2.02 3.73
N TYR A 61 6.38 2.49 4.73
CA TYR A 61 6.74 2.31 6.12
C TYR A 61 6.26 0.95 6.62
N VAL A 62 7.06 0.32 7.48
CA VAL A 62 6.74 -0.96 8.12
C VAL A 62 6.62 -0.74 9.61
N LEU A 63 5.41 -0.89 10.14
CA LEU A 63 5.10 -0.74 11.55
C LEU A 63 4.83 -2.11 12.20
N ASP A 64 5.08 -2.20 13.50
CA ASP A 64 4.61 -3.29 14.33
C ASP A 64 3.14 -3.05 14.70
N ALA A 65 2.26 -4.00 14.39
CA ALA A 65 0.85 -3.90 14.70
C ALA A 65 0.55 -3.80 16.19
N ALA A 66 1.44 -4.37 17.04
CA ALA A 66 1.22 -4.44 18.49
C ALA A 66 1.42 -3.09 19.18
N ASP A 67 2.46 -2.33 18.81
CA ASP A 67 2.86 -1.10 19.52
C ASP A 67 2.97 0.13 18.60
N MET A 68 2.67 -0.01 17.31
CA MET A 68 2.78 1.02 16.27
C MET A 68 4.20 1.54 16.05
N SER A 69 5.24 0.89 16.57
CA SER A 69 6.62 1.33 16.39
C SER A 69 7.10 1.12 14.95
N LEU A 70 7.85 2.09 14.43
CA LEU A 70 8.48 2.00 13.11
C LEU A 70 9.62 0.98 13.14
N LYS A 71 9.56 -0.03 12.27
CA LYS A 71 10.58 -1.07 12.14
C LYS A 71 11.50 -0.85 10.95
N GLY A 72 11.07 -0.09 9.96
CA GLY A 72 11.87 0.25 8.81
C GLY A 72 11.05 0.84 7.67
N MET A 73 11.73 1.06 6.54
CA MET A 73 11.13 1.64 5.34
C MET A 73 11.68 0.94 4.10
N MET A 74 10.86 0.89 3.05
CA MET A 74 11.26 0.52 1.69
C MET A 74 11.06 1.74 0.80
N GLU A 75 11.94 1.96 -0.16
CA GLU A 75 11.72 2.94 -1.21
C GLU A 75 10.58 2.48 -2.12
N SER A 76 9.74 3.39 -2.54
CA SER A 76 8.69 3.11 -3.53
C SER A 76 8.79 3.98 -4.78
N GLY A 77 9.85 4.78 -4.89
CA GLY A 77 10.14 5.61 -6.06
C GLY A 77 8.97 6.51 -6.45
N PHE A 78 8.83 6.79 -7.74
CA PHE A 78 7.78 7.67 -8.25
C PHE A 78 6.44 6.92 -8.36
N ALA A 79 5.44 7.34 -7.58
CA ALA A 79 4.09 6.78 -7.55
C ALA A 79 4.07 5.24 -7.39
N GLY A 80 4.85 4.72 -6.43
CA GLY A 80 4.94 3.29 -6.17
C GLY A 80 3.62 2.69 -5.68
N MET A 81 3.33 1.47 -6.12
CA MET A 81 2.16 0.69 -5.76
C MET A 81 2.59 -0.52 -4.93
N LEU A 82 2.03 -0.65 -3.74
CA LEU A 82 2.35 -1.70 -2.78
C LEU A 82 1.49 -2.95 -2.98
N LEU A 83 2.10 -4.11 -2.81
CA LEU A 83 1.44 -5.40 -2.71
C LEU A 83 2.22 -6.31 -1.75
N ALA A 84 1.71 -6.58 -0.57
CA ALA A 84 2.32 -7.51 0.36
C ALA A 84 1.97 -8.97 0.03
N ALA A 85 2.95 -9.87 0.20
CA ALA A 85 2.84 -11.31 0.00
C ALA A 85 3.46 -12.06 1.19
N PRO A 86 2.86 -11.99 2.39
CA PRO A 86 3.45 -12.49 3.63
C PRO A 86 3.72 -13.99 3.61
N GLU A 87 2.90 -14.77 2.92
CA GLU A 87 3.10 -16.22 2.76
C GLU A 87 4.37 -16.59 1.96
N LYS A 88 4.91 -15.63 1.19
CA LYS A 88 6.19 -15.75 0.48
C LYS A 88 7.33 -15.01 1.19
N HIS A 89 7.06 -14.30 2.27
CA HIS A 89 7.97 -13.36 2.91
C HIS A 89 8.49 -12.27 1.95
N LEU A 90 7.62 -11.79 1.06
CA LEU A 90 7.95 -10.79 0.05
C LEU A 90 6.98 -9.60 0.09
N VAL A 91 7.51 -8.48 -0.36
CA VAL A 91 6.72 -7.29 -0.69
C VAL A 91 7.08 -6.86 -2.10
N TYR A 92 6.07 -6.70 -2.94
CA TYR A 92 6.23 -6.19 -4.29
C TYR A 92 5.89 -4.71 -4.34
N ILE A 93 6.72 -3.92 -5.01
CA ILE A 93 6.47 -2.50 -5.24
C ILE A 93 6.62 -2.23 -6.75
N ALA A 94 5.50 -1.96 -7.43
CA ALA A 94 5.53 -1.53 -8.82
C ALA A 94 5.82 -0.02 -8.86
N THR A 95 6.95 0.38 -9.42
CA THR A 95 7.47 1.75 -9.34
C THR A 95 8.05 2.25 -10.65
N THR A 96 8.39 3.54 -10.68
CA THR A 96 9.03 4.22 -11.80
C THR A 96 10.29 4.93 -11.34
N PHE A 97 11.33 4.81 -12.13
CA PHE A 97 12.57 5.59 -11.99
C PHE A 97 12.81 6.44 -13.24
N TYR A 98 13.38 7.63 -13.04
CA TYR A 98 13.86 8.49 -14.11
C TYR A 98 15.36 8.70 -13.96
N GLU A 99 16.09 8.82 -15.06
CA GLU A 99 17.55 8.98 -15.05
C GLU A 99 18.04 10.17 -14.21
N ARG A 100 17.23 11.23 -14.11
CA ARG A 100 17.55 12.47 -13.38
C ARG A 100 16.37 12.88 -12.51
N LEU A 101 16.08 12.10 -11.48
CA LEU A 101 14.98 12.27 -10.51
C LEU A 101 13.61 12.27 -11.19
N THR A 102 13.18 13.40 -11.77
CA THR A 102 11.87 13.57 -12.45
C THR A 102 11.98 13.69 -13.96
N ARG A 103 13.16 13.54 -14.54
CA ARG A 103 13.47 13.80 -15.96
C ARG A 103 14.37 12.73 -16.57
N GLY A 104 14.37 12.69 -17.89
CA GLY A 104 15.16 11.73 -18.66
C GLY A 104 14.40 10.47 -19.01
N LYS A 105 15.11 9.40 -19.32
CA LYS A 105 14.51 8.12 -19.67
C LYS A 105 13.75 7.56 -18.47
N ARG A 106 12.51 7.12 -18.72
CA ARG A 106 11.66 6.41 -17.73
C ARG A 106 11.97 4.92 -17.76
N THR A 107 12.02 4.31 -16.59
CA THR A 107 12.12 2.86 -16.38
C THR A 107 11.07 2.46 -15.36
N ASP A 108 10.20 1.53 -15.70
CA ASP A 108 9.21 0.97 -14.79
C ASP A 108 9.63 -0.44 -14.40
N VAL A 109 9.54 -0.74 -13.11
CA VAL A 109 9.95 -2.04 -12.56
C VAL A 109 8.99 -2.47 -11.45
N ILE A 110 8.97 -3.77 -11.19
CA ILE A 110 8.48 -4.31 -9.93
C ILE A 110 9.69 -4.66 -9.09
N GLN A 111 9.94 -3.93 -8.03
CA GLN A 111 10.91 -4.28 -7.01
C GLN A 111 10.34 -5.36 -6.10
N VAL A 112 11.15 -6.38 -5.81
CA VAL A 112 10.81 -7.46 -4.88
C VAL A 112 11.65 -7.32 -3.64
N PHE A 113 11.01 -7.05 -2.51
CA PHE A 113 11.67 -6.89 -1.23
C PHE A 113 11.48 -8.14 -0.37
N ASP A 114 12.52 -8.53 0.35
CA ASP A 114 12.42 -9.47 1.47
C ASP A 114 11.78 -8.76 2.67
N ASP A 115 10.73 -9.33 3.24
CA ASP A 115 9.91 -8.70 4.29
C ASP A 115 10.58 -8.67 5.68
N LYS A 116 11.71 -9.38 5.85
CA LYS A 116 12.47 -9.42 7.11
C LYS A 116 13.60 -8.40 7.11
N THR A 117 14.29 -8.27 5.99
CA THR A 117 15.45 -7.40 5.86
C THR A 117 15.16 -6.08 5.19
N LEU A 118 13.99 -5.96 4.55
CA LEU A 118 13.55 -4.81 3.73
C LEU A 118 14.54 -4.47 2.60
N LYS A 119 15.28 -5.47 2.12
CA LYS A 119 16.22 -5.34 1.00
C LYS A 119 15.57 -5.79 -0.29
N VAL A 120 15.89 -5.12 -1.38
CA VAL A 120 15.54 -5.59 -2.73
C VAL A 120 16.30 -6.90 -2.99
N VAL A 121 15.58 -7.96 -3.31
CA VAL A 121 16.12 -9.30 -3.61
C VAL A 121 15.96 -9.65 -5.09
N ASP A 122 15.06 -8.98 -5.80
CA ASP A 122 14.87 -9.13 -7.24
C ASP A 122 14.20 -7.86 -7.83
N GLU A 123 14.32 -7.71 -9.15
CA GLU A 123 13.67 -6.65 -9.92
C GLU A 123 13.15 -7.21 -11.23
N ILE A 124 11.90 -6.87 -11.58
CA ILE A 124 11.24 -7.29 -12.81
C ILE A 124 10.96 -6.05 -13.64
N PRO A 125 11.69 -5.81 -14.76
CA PRO A 125 11.35 -4.74 -15.68
C PRO A 125 9.97 -4.93 -16.31
N VAL A 126 9.21 -3.85 -16.45
CA VAL A 126 7.90 -3.84 -17.10
C VAL A 126 7.79 -2.69 -18.09
N SER A 127 6.78 -2.75 -18.96
CA SER A 127 6.51 -1.68 -19.92
C SER A 127 6.22 -0.34 -19.20
N THR A 128 6.60 0.77 -19.85
CA THR A 128 6.47 2.12 -19.26
C THR A 128 5.06 2.71 -19.43
N HIS A 129 4.04 1.88 -19.26
CA HIS A 129 2.62 2.23 -19.42
C HIS A 129 1.86 2.35 -18.10
N ARG A 130 2.51 1.95 -16.99
CA ARG A 130 1.92 1.92 -15.65
C ARG A 130 1.25 3.24 -15.29
N ALA A 131 0.07 3.17 -14.68
CA ALA A 131 -0.60 4.32 -14.11
C ALA A 131 0.25 4.95 -13.00
N GLN A 132 0.55 6.22 -13.14
CA GLN A 132 1.26 7.02 -12.14
C GLN A 132 0.23 7.87 -11.39
N ALA A 133 -0.58 7.21 -10.57
CA ALA A 133 -1.64 7.79 -9.77
C ALA A 133 -1.39 7.52 -8.28
N LEU A 134 -2.32 7.98 -7.44
CA LEU A 134 -2.32 7.57 -6.03
C LEU A 134 -2.29 6.04 -5.92
N PRO A 135 -1.64 5.49 -4.89
CA PRO A 135 -1.44 4.05 -4.73
C PRO A 135 -2.73 3.37 -4.27
N TYR A 136 -3.76 3.33 -5.12
CA TYR A 136 -4.95 2.54 -4.85
C TYR A 136 -4.61 1.05 -4.88
N ARG A 137 -5.08 0.30 -3.89
CA ARG A 137 -4.87 -1.14 -3.78
C ARG A 137 -5.29 -1.90 -5.04
N SER A 138 -6.35 -1.46 -5.72
CA SER A 138 -6.86 -2.07 -6.95
C SER A 138 -5.97 -1.90 -8.18
N LEU A 139 -4.90 -1.12 -8.13
CA LEU A 139 -4.03 -0.88 -9.30
C LEU A 139 -2.86 -1.84 -9.41
N PHE A 140 -2.56 -2.57 -8.34
CA PHE A 140 -1.53 -3.59 -8.33
C PHE A 140 -2.02 -4.80 -7.54
N GLN A 141 -2.20 -5.91 -8.20
CA GLN A 141 -2.80 -7.12 -7.64
C GLN A 141 -2.01 -8.36 -8.04
N ARG A 142 -2.37 -9.50 -7.43
CA ARG A 142 -1.77 -10.80 -7.68
C ARG A 142 -2.86 -11.83 -7.93
N SER A 143 -2.61 -12.77 -8.87
CA SER A 143 -3.48 -13.93 -9.07
C SER A 143 -3.67 -14.74 -7.78
N SER A 144 -4.73 -15.52 -7.70
CA SER A 144 -5.06 -16.29 -6.49
C SER A 144 -4.03 -17.38 -6.15
N ASP A 145 -3.30 -17.90 -7.14
CA ASP A 145 -2.17 -18.82 -6.94
C ASP A 145 -0.84 -18.10 -6.67
N GLY A 146 -0.81 -16.78 -6.79
CA GLY A 146 0.35 -15.94 -6.52
C GLY A 146 1.45 -16.00 -7.57
N ASN A 147 1.18 -16.47 -8.79
CA ASN A 147 2.18 -16.61 -9.86
C ASN A 147 2.20 -15.42 -10.82
N LEU A 148 1.08 -14.72 -10.98
CA LEU A 148 0.96 -13.57 -11.86
C LEU A 148 0.79 -12.28 -11.04
N LEU A 149 1.49 -11.23 -11.46
CA LEU A 149 1.27 -9.86 -11.00
C LEU A 149 0.49 -9.09 -12.07
N LEU A 150 -0.47 -8.30 -11.64
CA LEU A 150 -1.35 -7.51 -12.47
C LEU A 150 -1.13 -6.03 -12.17
N ILE A 151 -0.79 -5.23 -13.18
CA ILE A 151 -0.53 -3.79 -13.04
C ILE A 151 -1.49 -3.03 -13.94
N GLN A 152 -2.16 -2.03 -13.38
CA GLN A 152 -3.00 -1.11 -14.14
C GLN A 152 -2.13 -0.14 -14.93
N ASN A 153 -2.33 -0.08 -16.23
CA ASN A 153 -1.74 0.91 -17.14
C ASN A 153 -2.74 2.04 -17.46
N ALA A 154 -2.21 3.22 -17.74
CA ALA A 154 -3.01 4.39 -18.10
C ALA A 154 -2.57 5.07 -19.41
N THR A 155 -1.40 4.73 -19.92
CA THR A 155 -0.82 5.37 -21.13
C THR A 155 -0.36 4.31 -22.13
N PRO A 156 -0.52 4.53 -23.46
CA PRO A 156 -1.26 5.64 -24.09
C PRO A 156 -2.78 5.50 -23.92
N ALA A 157 -3.26 4.34 -23.51
CA ALA A 157 -4.66 4.02 -23.18
C ALA A 157 -4.68 3.07 -21.98
N THR A 158 -5.86 2.90 -21.35
CA THR A 158 -5.99 1.94 -20.26
C THR A 158 -5.77 0.50 -20.75
N SER A 159 -4.85 -0.20 -20.08
CA SER A 159 -4.51 -1.61 -20.30
C SER A 159 -4.09 -2.25 -18.99
N VAL A 160 -3.81 -3.54 -19.02
CA VAL A 160 -3.31 -4.29 -17.86
C VAL A 160 -2.05 -5.04 -18.27
N SER A 161 -0.94 -4.80 -17.58
CA SER A 161 0.25 -5.64 -17.66
C SER A 161 0.08 -6.84 -16.74
N VAL A 162 0.15 -8.02 -17.33
CA VAL A 162 0.17 -9.32 -16.63
C VAL A 162 1.57 -9.85 -16.69
N VAL A 163 2.20 -10.05 -15.52
CA VAL A 163 3.61 -10.44 -15.41
C VAL A 163 3.70 -11.79 -14.70
N ASP A 164 4.27 -12.79 -15.36
CA ASP A 164 4.65 -14.05 -14.72
C ASP A 164 5.92 -13.86 -13.89
N ILE A 165 5.82 -14.12 -12.59
CA ILE A 165 6.92 -13.85 -11.65
C ILE A 165 8.15 -14.70 -11.96
N SER A 166 7.95 -15.94 -12.39
CA SER A 166 9.02 -16.92 -12.57
C SER A 166 9.82 -16.68 -13.85
N SER A 167 9.14 -16.42 -14.95
CA SER A 167 9.77 -16.20 -16.26
C SER A 167 10.07 -14.72 -16.52
N LYS A 168 9.50 -13.80 -15.75
CA LYS A 168 9.50 -12.35 -15.95
C LYS A 168 8.90 -11.92 -17.30
N GLN A 169 8.07 -12.79 -17.89
CA GLN A 169 7.37 -12.50 -19.13
C GLN A 169 6.16 -11.60 -18.87
N GLU A 170 6.01 -10.55 -19.69
CA GLU A 170 4.90 -9.61 -19.62
C GLU A 170 3.95 -9.80 -20.79
N LEU A 171 2.65 -9.79 -20.51
CA LEU A 171 1.56 -9.66 -21.49
C LEU A 171 0.79 -8.37 -21.20
N GLU A 172 0.72 -7.45 -22.15
CA GLU A 172 -0.15 -6.29 -22.05
C GLU A 172 -1.52 -6.58 -22.67
N ILE A 173 -2.59 -6.37 -21.90
CA ILE A 173 -3.98 -6.62 -22.31
C ILE A 173 -4.73 -5.29 -22.40
N PRO A 174 -5.24 -4.88 -23.56
CA PRO A 174 -6.06 -3.67 -23.70
C PRO A 174 -7.34 -3.75 -22.84
N ALA A 175 -7.60 -2.69 -22.07
CA ALA A 175 -8.78 -2.56 -21.23
C ALA A 175 -9.41 -1.16 -21.32
N PRO A 176 -9.77 -0.69 -22.56
CA PRO A 176 -10.21 0.67 -22.78
C PRO A 176 -11.46 1.00 -21.98
N GLY A 177 -11.43 2.13 -21.26
CA GLY A 177 -12.54 2.61 -20.44
C GLY A 177 -12.78 1.80 -19.15
N CYS A 178 -11.89 0.87 -18.80
CA CYS A 178 -12.00 0.06 -17.58
C CYS A 178 -10.82 0.30 -16.65
N TYR A 179 -11.05 0.22 -15.33
CA TYR A 179 -10.07 0.55 -14.31
C TYR A 179 -10.27 -0.27 -13.03
N GLY A 180 -9.16 -0.54 -12.32
CA GLY A 180 -9.14 -1.39 -11.14
C GLY A 180 -9.06 -2.88 -11.48
N LEU A 181 -8.29 -3.62 -10.70
CA LEU A 181 -7.94 -5.01 -10.91
C LEU A 181 -8.50 -5.88 -9.79
N TYR A 182 -9.29 -6.88 -10.17
CA TYR A 182 -9.96 -7.79 -9.23
C TYR A 182 -9.71 -9.24 -9.69
N PRO A 183 -8.61 -9.88 -9.24
CA PRO A 183 -8.29 -11.26 -9.57
C PRO A 183 -9.39 -12.22 -9.08
N ALA A 184 -9.77 -13.17 -9.91
CA ALA A 184 -10.70 -14.21 -9.49
C ALA A 184 -10.12 -15.05 -8.33
N LEU A 185 -10.95 -15.42 -7.35
CA LEU A 185 -10.50 -16.08 -6.13
C LEU A 185 -10.16 -17.56 -6.38
N ALA A 186 -10.91 -18.22 -7.26
CA ALA A 186 -10.77 -19.64 -7.58
C ALA A 186 -10.23 -19.93 -9.00
N ALA A 187 -9.99 -18.88 -9.82
CA ALA A 187 -9.52 -19.02 -11.20
C ALA A 187 -8.27 -18.16 -11.44
N PRO A 188 -7.04 -18.65 -11.16
CA PRO A 188 -5.82 -17.85 -11.16
C PRO A 188 -5.47 -17.20 -12.50
N SER A 189 -5.94 -17.75 -13.61
CA SER A 189 -5.78 -17.15 -14.95
C SER A 189 -6.83 -16.08 -15.28
N ARG A 190 -7.64 -15.63 -14.30
CA ARG A 190 -8.75 -14.71 -14.54
C ARG A 190 -8.70 -13.48 -13.65
N PHE A 191 -9.09 -12.34 -14.19
CA PHE A 191 -9.32 -11.11 -13.43
C PHE A 191 -10.45 -10.30 -14.06
N SER A 192 -10.99 -9.36 -13.29
CA SER A 192 -12.04 -8.43 -13.72
C SER A 192 -11.63 -6.99 -13.51
N THR A 193 -12.29 -6.07 -14.24
CA THR A 193 -12.11 -4.61 -14.15
C THR A 193 -13.47 -3.92 -14.18
N LEU A 194 -13.63 -2.79 -13.46
CA LEU A 194 -14.83 -1.95 -13.55
C LEU A 194 -14.74 -1.06 -14.79
N CYS A 195 -15.82 -0.93 -15.56
CA CYS A 195 -15.87 -0.11 -16.76
C CYS A 195 -16.78 1.11 -16.58
N GLY A 196 -16.44 2.23 -17.23
CA GLY A 196 -17.16 3.50 -17.11
C GLY A 196 -18.60 3.50 -17.64
N ASP A 197 -19.01 2.46 -18.35
CA ASP A 197 -20.38 2.21 -18.79
C ASP A 197 -21.23 1.45 -17.76
N GLY A 198 -20.64 1.07 -16.62
CA GLY A 198 -21.28 0.29 -15.56
C GLY A 198 -21.22 -1.21 -15.76
N THR A 199 -20.53 -1.69 -16.80
CA THR A 199 -20.24 -3.12 -16.98
C THR A 199 -18.97 -3.53 -16.22
N VAL A 200 -18.74 -4.83 -16.10
CA VAL A 200 -17.49 -5.42 -15.61
C VAL A 200 -16.87 -6.24 -16.72
N GLY A 201 -15.65 -5.89 -17.10
CA GLY A 201 -14.86 -6.67 -18.06
C GLY A 201 -14.14 -7.80 -17.36
N THR A 202 -14.40 -9.06 -17.74
CA THR A 202 -13.69 -10.23 -17.23
C THR A 202 -12.73 -10.74 -18.30
N TYR A 203 -11.47 -10.95 -17.91
CA TYR A 203 -10.39 -11.39 -18.77
C TYR A 203 -9.90 -12.76 -18.34
N THR A 204 -9.75 -13.68 -19.31
CA THR A 204 -9.15 -15.00 -19.09
C THR A 204 -7.84 -15.05 -19.86
N ILE A 205 -6.73 -15.18 -19.15
CA ILE A 205 -5.36 -15.21 -19.65
C ILE A 205 -5.08 -16.61 -20.22
N ALA A 206 -4.53 -16.70 -21.42
CA ALA A 206 -4.09 -17.95 -21.99
C ALA A 206 -2.87 -18.52 -21.25
N ALA A 207 -2.76 -19.84 -21.17
CA ALA A 207 -1.70 -20.51 -20.42
C ALA A 207 -0.27 -20.22 -20.94
N ASP A 208 -0.16 -19.86 -22.22
CA ASP A 208 1.13 -19.47 -22.84
C ASP A 208 1.51 -17.98 -22.64
N LEU A 209 0.68 -17.23 -21.91
CA LEU A 209 0.83 -15.79 -21.65
C LEU A 209 0.99 -14.93 -22.91
N LYS A 210 0.34 -15.31 -24.03
CA LYS A 210 0.41 -14.55 -25.29
C LYS A 210 -0.88 -13.85 -25.65
N SER A 211 -1.98 -14.16 -24.99
CA SER A 211 -3.29 -13.55 -25.27
C SER A 211 -4.21 -13.66 -24.06
N ALA A 212 -5.29 -12.88 -24.09
CA ALA A 212 -6.40 -13.01 -23.16
C ALA A 212 -7.73 -12.83 -23.90
N ALA A 213 -8.73 -13.60 -23.48
CA ALA A 213 -10.10 -13.45 -23.95
C ALA A 213 -10.86 -12.53 -22.99
N ARG A 214 -11.67 -11.61 -23.53
CA ARG A 214 -12.51 -10.68 -22.75
C ARG A 214 -13.99 -11.02 -22.90
N LYS A 215 -14.73 -11.04 -21.80
CA LYS A 215 -16.19 -11.03 -21.75
C LYS A 215 -16.67 -9.84 -20.91
N ALA A 216 -17.71 -9.17 -21.35
CA ALA A 216 -18.33 -8.09 -20.57
C ALA A 216 -19.62 -8.62 -19.92
N SER A 217 -19.90 -8.16 -18.71
CA SER A 217 -21.19 -8.38 -18.05
C SER A 217 -22.29 -7.50 -18.63
N ALA A 218 -23.55 -7.70 -18.20
CA ALA A 218 -24.56 -6.66 -18.28
C ALA A 218 -24.14 -5.44 -17.43
N LYS A 219 -24.87 -4.32 -17.50
CA LYS A 219 -24.66 -3.16 -16.59
C LYS A 219 -24.99 -3.59 -15.16
N LEU A 220 -24.00 -3.59 -14.27
CA LEU A 220 -24.13 -4.04 -12.88
C LEU A 220 -24.25 -2.90 -11.89
N PHE A 221 -23.74 -1.71 -12.23
CA PHE A 221 -23.78 -0.51 -11.39
C PHE A 221 -23.99 0.74 -12.25
N ASP A 222 -24.31 1.85 -11.61
CA ASP A 222 -24.48 3.13 -12.29
C ASP A 222 -23.22 4.00 -12.11
N ALA A 223 -22.35 3.98 -13.11
CA ALA A 223 -21.10 4.73 -13.07
C ALA A 223 -21.28 6.26 -13.15
N SER A 224 -22.48 6.76 -13.52
CA SER A 224 -22.73 8.19 -13.69
C SER A 224 -23.37 8.84 -12.48
N THR A 225 -24.30 8.16 -11.78
CA THR A 225 -25.06 8.75 -10.67
C THR A 225 -24.70 8.19 -9.30
N ASP A 226 -24.13 6.97 -9.26
CA ASP A 226 -23.68 6.29 -8.04
C ASP A 226 -22.51 5.34 -8.35
N PRO A 227 -21.32 5.88 -8.73
CA PRO A 227 -20.16 5.07 -9.07
C PRO A 227 -19.66 4.26 -7.87
N LEU A 228 -18.97 3.16 -8.17
CA LEU A 228 -18.29 2.37 -7.18
C LEU A 228 -16.89 2.96 -6.88
N PHE A 229 -16.48 2.91 -5.62
CA PHE A 229 -15.07 3.07 -5.29
C PHE A 229 -14.26 1.96 -5.98
N THR A 230 -13.04 2.27 -6.41
CA THR A 230 -12.13 1.26 -6.97
C THR A 230 -11.57 0.35 -5.88
N HIS A 231 -11.63 0.76 -4.61
CA HIS A 231 -11.33 -0.11 -3.48
C HIS A 231 -12.39 -1.19 -3.36
N ALA A 232 -11.94 -2.44 -3.18
CA ALA A 232 -12.81 -3.58 -2.92
C ALA A 232 -12.15 -4.52 -1.93
N GLU A 233 -12.97 -5.18 -1.13
CA GLU A 233 -12.53 -6.21 -0.19
C GLU A 233 -13.00 -7.59 -0.64
N ARG A 234 -12.24 -8.62 -0.26
CA ARG A 234 -12.61 -10.01 -0.55
C ARG A 234 -13.62 -10.52 0.46
N ASP A 235 -14.58 -11.29 -0.02
CA ASP A 235 -15.56 -12.05 0.74
C ASP A 235 -15.37 -13.54 0.43
N GLN A 236 -16.15 -14.42 1.06
CA GLN A 236 -16.13 -15.86 0.79
C GLN A 236 -16.58 -16.21 -0.63
N ASP A 237 -17.52 -15.43 -1.18
CA ASP A 237 -18.18 -15.68 -2.46
C ASP A 237 -17.73 -14.75 -3.59
N GLY A 238 -16.79 -13.83 -3.33
CA GLY A 238 -16.34 -12.86 -4.33
C GLY A 238 -15.77 -11.58 -3.73
N TYR A 239 -16.28 -10.47 -4.20
CA TYR A 239 -15.83 -9.14 -3.78
C TYR A 239 -16.98 -8.29 -3.25
N VAL A 240 -16.66 -7.49 -2.25
CA VAL A 240 -17.50 -6.43 -1.70
C VAL A 240 -17.01 -5.11 -2.25
N PHE A 241 -17.88 -4.37 -2.90
CA PHE A 241 -17.67 -3.00 -3.36
C PHE A 241 -18.56 -2.05 -2.58
N LEU A 242 -18.18 -0.79 -2.56
CA LEU A 242 -18.98 0.29 -1.96
C LEU A 242 -19.24 1.36 -3.03
N SER A 243 -20.47 1.85 -3.13
CA SER A 243 -20.78 2.99 -3.99
C SER A 243 -20.59 4.33 -3.26
N PHE A 244 -20.47 5.41 -4.00
CA PHE A 244 -20.30 6.76 -3.45
C PHE A 244 -21.49 7.20 -2.57
N LYS A 245 -22.68 6.63 -2.79
CA LYS A 245 -23.89 6.91 -1.99
C LYS A 245 -24.16 5.87 -0.91
N GLY A 246 -23.19 4.98 -0.62
CA GLY A 246 -23.32 4.02 0.48
C GLY A 246 -24.13 2.77 0.15
N LYS A 247 -24.11 2.30 -1.11
CA LYS A 247 -24.55 0.95 -1.42
C LYS A 247 -23.39 -0.03 -1.33
N LEU A 248 -23.52 -1.07 -0.52
CA LEU A 248 -22.62 -2.19 -0.51
C LEU A 248 -23.06 -3.17 -1.60
N VAL A 249 -22.16 -3.47 -2.54
CA VAL A 249 -22.43 -4.32 -3.71
C VAL A 249 -21.53 -5.53 -3.65
N ARG A 250 -22.10 -6.72 -3.47
CA ARG A 250 -21.38 -7.97 -3.50
C ARG A 250 -21.43 -8.56 -4.92
N MET A 251 -20.26 -8.94 -5.45
CA MET A 251 -20.13 -9.46 -6.81
C MET A 251 -19.31 -10.76 -6.83
N ALA A 252 -19.81 -11.76 -7.54
CA ALA A 252 -19.04 -12.94 -7.92
C ALA A 252 -18.23 -12.64 -9.19
N LEU A 253 -16.92 -12.83 -9.13
CA LEU A 253 -15.97 -12.54 -10.22
C LEU A 253 -15.22 -13.78 -10.72
N ASP A 254 -15.52 -14.96 -10.21
CA ASP A 254 -14.85 -16.21 -10.58
C ASP A 254 -15.39 -16.83 -11.88
N GLY A 255 -16.57 -16.41 -12.30
CA GLY A 255 -17.19 -16.85 -13.55
C GLY A 255 -16.54 -16.25 -14.80
N GLU A 256 -17.01 -16.66 -15.98
CA GLU A 256 -16.61 -16.05 -17.25
C GLU A 256 -17.13 -14.60 -17.41
N THR A 257 -18.14 -14.25 -16.65
CA THR A 257 -18.70 -12.91 -16.51
C THR A 257 -19.02 -12.62 -15.05
N ALA A 258 -18.87 -11.38 -14.65
CA ALA A 258 -19.24 -10.90 -13.33
C ALA A 258 -20.77 -10.93 -13.12
N ASN A 259 -21.19 -11.23 -11.90
CA ASN A 259 -22.59 -11.21 -11.49
C ASN A 259 -22.74 -10.52 -10.12
N VAL A 260 -23.81 -9.77 -9.94
CA VAL A 260 -24.17 -9.23 -8.63
C VAL A 260 -24.79 -10.34 -7.78
N ILE A 261 -24.24 -10.57 -6.61
CA ILE A 261 -24.80 -11.46 -5.59
C ILE A 261 -25.88 -10.70 -4.83
N GLU A 262 -25.57 -9.47 -4.40
CA GLU A 262 -26.45 -8.67 -3.57
C GLU A 262 -26.11 -7.19 -3.62
N LYS A 263 -27.11 -6.31 -3.39
CA LYS A 263 -26.97 -4.86 -3.18
C LYS A 263 -27.70 -4.50 -1.89
N LEU A 264 -27.01 -3.78 -0.99
CA LEU A 264 -27.50 -3.40 0.32
C LEU A 264 -27.33 -1.89 0.52
N ASP A 265 -28.34 -1.21 1.02
CA ASP A 265 -28.24 0.18 1.44
C ASP A 265 -27.65 0.21 2.86
N VAL A 266 -26.47 0.82 3.01
CA VAL A 266 -25.80 0.97 4.31
C VAL A 266 -26.35 2.14 5.10
N VAL A 267 -26.83 3.17 4.38
CA VAL A 267 -27.34 4.41 4.97
C VAL A 267 -28.83 4.25 5.28
N PRO A 268 -29.24 4.17 6.56
CA PRO A 268 -30.64 4.10 6.90
C PRO A 268 -31.34 5.45 6.69
N ALA A 269 -32.65 5.44 6.59
CA ALA A 269 -33.46 6.62 6.25
C ALA A 269 -33.28 7.79 7.24
N ASP A 270 -33.06 7.49 8.52
CA ASP A 270 -32.83 8.48 9.59
C ASP A 270 -31.41 9.08 9.58
N ALA A 271 -30.49 8.54 8.75
CA ALA A 271 -29.16 9.05 8.52
C ALA A 271 -28.98 9.58 7.08
N ALA A 272 -30.07 10.03 6.44
CA ALA A 272 -29.99 10.63 5.11
C ALA A 272 -28.96 11.77 5.04
N GLY A 273 -28.17 11.83 3.95
CA GLY A 273 -27.09 12.81 3.78
C GLY A 273 -25.75 12.36 4.35
N TRP A 274 -25.63 11.14 4.88
CA TRP A 274 -24.33 10.50 5.15
C TRP A 274 -23.85 9.74 3.91
N ALA A 275 -22.53 9.76 3.67
CA ALA A 275 -21.90 9.08 2.54
C ALA A 275 -20.52 8.54 2.93
N PRO A 276 -20.04 7.49 2.27
CA PRO A 276 -18.69 7.02 2.47
C PRO A 276 -17.64 7.93 1.80
N GLY A 277 -16.45 8.03 2.40
CA GLY A 277 -15.38 8.84 1.86
C GLY A 277 -13.98 8.31 2.17
N GLY A 278 -13.03 8.77 1.36
CA GLY A 278 -11.62 8.41 1.47
C GLY A 278 -11.08 7.62 0.28
N TYR A 279 -9.84 7.18 0.39
CA TYR A 279 -9.14 6.41 -0.65
C TYR A 279 -9.29 4.90 -0.47
N GLN A 280 -9.42 4.46 0.79
CA GLN A 280 -9.63 3.08 1.19
C GLN A 280 -10.77 3.08 2.22
N PRO A 281 -12.03 3.31 1.73
CA PRO A 281 -13.13 3.77 2.59
C PRO A 281 -13.74 2.68 3.46
N PHE A 282 -13.34 1.42 3.34
CA PHE A 282 -13.86 0.35 4.18
C PHE A 282 -12.91 -0.83 4.27
N ALA A 283 -13.11 -1.64 5.29
CA ALA A 283 -12.49 -2.94 5.50
C ALA A 283 -13.56 -3.99 5.84
N VAL A 284 -13.32 -5.25 5.50
CA VAL A 284 -14.30 -6.35 5.69
C VAL A 284 -13.69 -7.47 6.51
N ASP A 285 -14.39 -7.90 7.56
CA ASP A 285 -14.22 -9.22 8.13
C ASP A 285 -15.05 -10.23 7.34
N ALA A 286 -14.41 -10.88 6.37
CA ALA A 286 -15.07 -11.87 5.52
C ALA A 286 -15.63 -13.07 6.30
N LYS A 287 -15.11 -13.37 7.50
CA LYS A 287 -15.57 -14.48 8.33
C LYS A 287 -16.90 -14.16 9.01
N SER A 288 -17.01 -13.00 9.63
CA SER A 288 -18.24 -12.57 10.31
C SER A 288 -19.27 -11.95 9.37
N GLY A 289 -18.84 -11.39 8.23
CA GLY A 289 -19.68 -10.64 7.32
C GLY A 289 -19.92 -9.20 7.77
N ILE A 290 -18.94 -8.61 8.45
CA ILE A 290 -19.02 -7.22 8.95
C ILE A 290 -18.12 -6.34 8.10
N ALA A 291 -18.68 -5.24 7.61
CA ALA A 291 -17.96 -4.14 6.96
C ALA A 291 -17.81 -2.97 7.94
N TYR A 292 -16.60 -2.48 8.12
CA TYR A 292 -16.29 -1.23 8.81
C TYR A 292 -16.08 -0.15 7.77
N ILE A 293 -16.95 0.86 7.75
CA ILE A 293 -17.07 1.83 6.67
C ILE A 293 -16.79 3.23 7.20
N LEU A 294 -15.85 3.92 6.55
CA LEU A 294 -15.56 5.33 6.79
C LEU A 294 -16.71 6.19 6.25
N MET A 295 -17.36 6.96 7.12
CA MET A 295 -18.52 7.74 6.78
C MET A 295 -18.35 9.21 7.19
N HIS A 296 -18.90 10.12 6.39
CA HIS A 296 -18.99 11.55 6.68
C HIS A 296 -20.38 12.09 6.39
N SER A 297 -20.73 13.22 6.99
CA SER A 297 -21.95 13.96 6.64
C SER A 297 -21.74 14.79 5.37
N GLY A 298 -22.78 14.89 4.56
CA GLY A 298 -22.78 15.61 3.28
C GLY A 298 -22.42 14.70 2.10
N ASP A 299 -23.40 14.50 1.21
CA ASP A 299 -23.33 13.64 0.02
C ASP A 299 -23.19 14.43 -1.29
N THR A 300 -22.59 15.62 -1.22
CA THR A 300 -22.39 16.50 -2.39
C THR A 300 -21.38 15.91 -3.37
N ASP A 301 -21.42 16.36 -4.62
CA ASP A 301 -20.46 15.94 -5.64
C ASP A 301 -19.01 16.20 -5.21
N GLY A 302 -18.16 15.19 -5.38
CA GLY A 302 -16.76 15.22 -4.93
C GLY A 302 -16.54 14.82 -3.47
N ALA A 303 -17.57 14.72 -2.63
CA ALA A 303 -17.48 14.40 -1.21
C ALA A 303 -16.88 13.01 -0.92
N HIS A 304 -16.91 12.09 -1.88
CA HIS A 304 -16.29 10.77 -1.77
C HIS A 304 -14.77 10.79 -1.47
N LYS A 305 -14.12 11.95 -1.58
CA LYS A 305 -12.69 12.15 -1.23
C LYS A 305 -12.51 12.75 0.16
N ASN A 306 -13.59 13.17 0.81
CA ASN A 306 -13.50 13.81 2.11
C ASN A 306 -13.01 12.82 3.17
N PRO A 307 -12.23 13.30 4.16
CA PRO A 307 -11.98 12.56 5.36
C PRO A 307 -13.29 12.25 6.10
N SER A 308 -13.35 11.09 6.70
CA SER A 308 -14.51 10.62 7.44
C SER A 308 -14.42 10.95 8.93
N ASN A 309 -15.56 11.12 9.56
CA ASN A 309 -15.66 11.43 10.99
C ASN A 309 -16.43 10.37 11.80
N GLU A 310 -16.88 9.32 11.14
CA GLU A 310 -17.41 8.11 11.79
C GLU A 310 -16.93 6.85 11.09
N ILE A 311 -16.83 5.74 11.84
CA ILE A 311 -16.81 4.38 11.32
C ILE A 311 -18.15 3.73 11.62
N TRP A 312 -18.79 3.20 10.58
CA TRP A 312 -19.99 2.42 10.70
C TRP A 312 -19.68 0.92 10.57
N ALA A 313 -20.09 0.14 11.56
CA ALA A 313 -20.04 -1.31 11.51
C ALA A 313 -21.36 -1.84 10.93
N TYR A 314 -21.31 -2.43 9.74
CA TYR A 314 -22.49 -2.95 9.04
C TYR A 314 -22.39 -4.45 8.83
N ASP A 315 -23.35 -5.20 9.39
CA ASP A 315 -23.50 -6.64 9.15
C ASP A 315 -24.23 -6.85 7.82
N PHE A 316 -23.46 -7.19 6.76
CA PHE A 316 -24.06 -7.36 5.44
C PHE A 316 -24.74 -8.73 5.26
N ARG A 317 -24.54 -9.70 6.18
CA ARG A 317 -25.32 -10.94 6.21
C ARG A 317 -26.62 -10.75 6.95
N GLY A 318 -26.58 -10.10 8.10
CA GLY A 318 -27.78 -9.74 8.88
C GLY A 318 -28.51 -8.51 8.34
N LYS A 319 -27.92 -7.77 7.35
CA LYS A 319 -28.47 -6.60 6.66
C LYS A 319 -28.86 -5.46 7.61
N ARG A 320 -27.98 -5.17 8.56
CA ARG A 320 -28.25 -4.16 9.60
C ARG A 320 -27.00 -3.39 10.01
N LEU A 321 -27.19 -2.14 10.33
CA LEU A 321 -26.19 -1.31 11.00
C LEU A 321 -26.07 -1.77 12.46
N LEU A 322 -24.84 -2.08 12.89
CA LEU A 322 -24.54 -2.56 14.25
C LEU A 322 -24.11 -1.41 15.16
N ALA A 323 -23.23 -0.55 14.66
CA ALA A 323 -22.66 0.54 15.46
C ALA A 323 -22.26 1.72 14.58
N ARG A 324 -22.23 2.91 15.18
CA ARG A 324 -21.60 4.12 14.64
C ARG A 324 -20.62 4.64 15.67
N SER A 325 -19.38 4.80 15.29
CA SER A 325 -18.28 5.19 16.18
C SER A 325 -17.65 6.49 15.71
N PRO A 326 -17.64 7.56 16.50
CA PRO A 326 -16.94 8.80 16.14
C PRO A 326 -15.44 8.56 16.00
N ILE A 327 -14.87 9.12 14.95
CA ILE A 327 -13.42 9.15 14.67
C ILE A 327 -13.06 10.52 14.10
N ALA A 328 -11.77 10.76 13.86
CA ALA A 328 -11.32 12.03 13.27
C ALA A 328 -10.54 11.80 11.98
N ASN A 329 -11.05 12.39 10.88
CA ASN A 329 -10.30 12.63 9.64
C ASN A 329 -9.65 11.41 8.96
N LEU A 330 -10.21 10.21 9.09
CA LEU A 330 -9.67 9.04 8.40
C LEU A 330 -10.04 9.04 6.90
N THR A 331 -9.07 8.68 6.05
CA THR A 331 -9.27 8.51 4.59
C THR A 331 -8.99 7.10 4.11
N SER A 332 -8.34 6.28 4.92
CA SER A 332 -8.03 4.88 4.57
C SER A 332 -8.17 4.01 5.81
N LEU A 333 -8.69 2.80 5.61
CA LEU A 333 -8.95 1.82 6.66
C LEU A 333 -8.56 0.44 6.19
N THR A 334 -7.95 -0.36 7.08
CA THR A 334 -7.71 -1.79 6.87
C THR A 334 -7.97 -2.57 8.15
N LEU A 335 -8.44 -3.80 8.00
CA LEU A 335 -8.58 -4.75 9.10
C LEU A 335 -7.31 -5.56 9.25
N SER A 336 -6.87 -5.81 10.47
CA SER A 336 -5.79 -6.75 10.73
C SER A 336 -6.21 -8.16 10.30
N ALA A 337 -5.45 -8.79 9.41
CA ALA A 337 -5.72 -10.16 9.02
C ALA A 337 -5.42 -11.17 10.15
N ALA A 338 -4.69 -10.76 11.20
CA ALA A 338 -4.36 -11.58 12.36
C ALA A 338 -5.36 -11.44 13.52
N ASP A 339 -5.99 -10.26 13.65
CA ASP A 339 -6.93 -9.95 14.74
C ASP A 339 -8.15 -9.20 14.19
N PRO A 340 -9.34 -9.81 14.14
CA PRO A 340 -10.55 -9.17 13.62
C PRO A 340 -11.08 -8.03 14.51
N ASN A 341 -10.51 -7.84 15.69
CA ASN A 341 -10.86 -6.73 16.59
C ASN A 341 -9.87 -5.56 16.48
N MET A 342 -9.03 -5.53 15.46
CA MET A 342 -8.04 -4.49 15.27
C MET A 342 -8.11 -3.91 13.85
N LEU A 343 -8.28 -2.60 13.76
CA LEU A 343 -8.24 -1.83 12.52
C LEU A 343 -7.04 -0.87 12.54
N PHE A 344 -6.62 -0.48 11.36
CA PHE A 344 -5.63 0.58 11.17
C PHE A 344 -6.15 1.58 10.16
N GLY A 345 -5.94 2.87 10.43
CA GLY A 345 -6.41 3.95 9.58
C GLY A 345 -5.35 5.00 9.31
N ILE A 346 -5.53 5.74 8.22
CA ILE A 346 -4.70 6.90 7.86
C ILE A 346 -5.51 8.17 8.11
N ASN A 347 -4.96 9.05 8.94
CA ASN A 347 -5.43 10.39 9.18
C ASN A 347 -4.48 11.40 8.51
N PRO A 348 -4.79 11.88 7.31
CA PRO A 348 -3.89 12.77 6.56
C PRO A 348 -3.90 14.21 7.09
N VAL A 349 -4.90 14.59 7.88
CA VAL A 349 -5.02 15.96 8.44
C VAL A 349 -4.01 16.14 9.57
N ASP A 350 -3.91 15.15 10.46
CA ASP A 350 -2.98 15.18 11.60
C ASP A 350 -1.66 14.47 11.30
N LEU A 351 -1.47 13.94 10.09
CA LEU A 351 -0.31 13.15 9.65
C LEU A 351 -0.06 11.96 10.58
N LYS A 352 -1.11 11.18 10.82
CA LYS A 352 -1.08 10.03 11.74
C LYS A 352 -1.49 8.75 11.06
N ILE A 353 -0.90 7.66 11.54
CA ILE A 353 -1.42 6.30 11.37
C ILE A 353 -2.01 5.90 12.70
N GLU A 354 -3.27 5.50 12.70
CA GLU A 354 -4.02 5.17 13.89
C GLU A 354 -4.29 3.67 13.98
N ARG A 355 -4.10 3.10 15.16
CA ARG A 355 -4.59 1.77 15.52
C ARG A 355 -5.91 1.96 16.27
N LEU A 356 -6.90 1.16 15.88
CA LEU A 356 -8.25 1.22 16.43
C LEU A 356 -8.62 -0.17 16.95
N SER A 357 -9.25 -0.22 18.11
CA SER A 357 -9.82 -1.45 18.68
C SER A 357 -11.31 -1.53 18.40
N VAL A 358 -11.79 -2.73 18.10
CA VAL A 358 -13.21 -3.05 17.94
C VAL A 358 -13.68 -3.82 19.17
N ASP A 359 -14.71 -3.37 19.83
CA ASP A 359 -15.38 -4.15 20.88
C ASP A 359 -16.17 -5.30 20.24
N PRO A 360 -15.87 -6.57 20.55
CA PRO A 360 -16.46 -7.71 19.84
C PRO A 360 -17.97 -7.90 20.11
N SER A 361 -18.51 -7.27 21.15
CA SER A 361 -19.92 -7.39 21.53
C SER A 361 -20.79 -6.28 20.97
N SER A 362 -20.31 -5.04 20.99
CA SER A 362 -21.03 -3.85 20.53
C SER A 362 -20.63 -3.37 19.15
N HIS A 363 -19.50 -3.87 18.60
CA HIS A 363 -18.87 -3.41 17.36
C HIS A 363 -18.49 -1.92 17.36
N GLN A 364 -18.44 -1.30 18.55
CA GLN A 364 -17.91 0.05 18.68
C GLN A 364 -16.41 0.07 18.44
N VAL A 365 -15.97 1.10 17.68
CA VAL A 365 -14.56 1.31 17.33
C VAL A 365 -14.01 2.47 18.16
N SER A 366 -12.82 2.31 18.72
CA SER A 366 -12.15 3.35 19.51
C SER A 366 -10.66 3.40 19.24
N PRO A 367 -10.02 4.59 19.29
CA PRO A 367 -8.56 4.70 19.17
C PRO A 367 -7.84 3.90 20.26
N SER A 368 -6.77 3.18 19.87
CA SER A 368 -5.98 2.33 20.78
C SER A 368 -4.46 2.53 20.64
N GLY A 369 -4.02 3.35 19.71
CA GLY A 369 -2.62 3.72 19.50
C GLY A 369 -2.46 4.58 18.25
N GLU A 370 -1.36 5.32 18.16
CA GLU A 370 -1.06 6.14 17.00
C GLU A 370 0.45 6.34 16.82
N ILE A 371 0.86 6.67 15.60
CA ILE A 371 2.18 7.20 15.30
C ILE A 371 2.05 8.35 14.29
N LYS A 372 2.79 9.44 14.52
CA LYS A 372 2.92 10.51 13.52
C LYS A 372 3.91 10.06 12.46
N LEU A 373 3.44 9.93 11.23
CA LEU A 373 4.21 9.35 10.16
C LEU A 373 3.68 9.77 8.80
N GLY A 374 4.61 9.98 7.85
CA GLY A 374 4.31 10.27 6.45
C GLY A 374 3.99 11.75 6.18
N GLU A 375 3.90 12.08 4.90
CA GLU A 375 3.50 13.38 4.39
C GLU A 375 2.15 13.30 3.70
N THR A 376 1.94 12.25 2.88
CA THR A 376 0.74 12.04 2.08
C THR A 376 0.38 10.56 2.00
N ALA A 377 0.52 9.85 3.13
CA ALA A 377 0.16 8.44 3.20
C ALA A 377 -1.26 8.20 2.66
N ALA A 378 -1.43 7.19 1.81
CA ALA A 378 -2.68 6.95 1.09
C ALA A 378 -3.19 5.51 1.15
N LEU A 379 -2.29 4.51 1.19
CA LEU A 379 -2.65 3.10 1.24
C LEU A 379 -2.09 2.46 2.52
N ILE A 380 -2.90 1.61 3.15
CA ILE A 380 -2.52 0.86 4.34
C ILE A 380 -2.90 -0.62 4.19
N GLU A 381 -1.99 -1.52 4.55
CA GLU A 381 -2.22 -2.97 4.55
C GLU A 381 -1.74 -3.60 5.85
N ALA A 382 -2.53 -4.51 6.42
CA ALA A 382 -2.19 -5.29 7.61
C ALA A 382 -2.39 -6.80 7.35
N PRO A 383 -1.57 -7.39 6.44
CA PRO A 383 -1.68 -8.80 6.06
C PRO A 383 -1.24 -9.74 7.19
N ARG A 384 -1.55 -11.02 7.03
CA ARG A 384 -1.13 -12.07 7.97
C ARG A 384 0.33 -12.44 7.80
#